data_022dd0a949521d6e956c93ea52f391a2
#
_entry.id   022dd0a949521d6e956c93ea52f391a2
#
_cell.length_a   1.000
_cell.length_b   1.000
_cell.length_c   1.000
_cell.angle_alpha   90.00
_cell.angle_beta   90.00
_cell.angle_gamma   90.00
#
_symmetry.space_group_name_H-M   'P 1'
#
loop_
_entity.id
_entity.type
_entity.pdbx_description
1 polymer ?
#
loop_
_entity_poly.entity_id
_entity_poly.type
_entity_poly.pdbx_seq_one_letter_code
_entity_poly.pdbx_strand_id
1 'polypeptide(L)'
;MLVADHMMTRVRTDKKTDKSTSETTFYISSLTDGAEVFQLIREHWAVENKLHYMLDMLFREGYSTKRARNAAQNMNIINKINLTIIQRLKDKLKATSTLRLRKKLARMTPEEIFDIEL
;
A
#
# COMPACT_ATOMS: atom_id res chain seq x y z
N MET A 1 15.83 29.94 1.82
CA MET A 1 15.18 28.68 2.24
C MET A 1 16.24 27.84 2.96
N LEU A 2 16.04 27.54 4.23
CA LEU A 2 16.92 26.63 4.97
C LEU A 2 16.69 25.20 4.46
N VAL A 3 17.76 24.54 4.09
CA VAL A 3 17.77 23.14 3.68
C VAL A 3 18.58 22.38 4.71
N ALA A 4 18.00 21.35 5.30
CA ALA A 4 18.68 20.49 6.26
C ALA A 4 18.99 19.13 5.61
N ASP A 5 20.18 18.62 5.89
CA ASP A 5 20.61 17.28 5.50
C ASP A 5 20.31 16.30 6.62
N HIS A 6 19.63 15.22 6.29
CA HIS A 6 19.28 14.16 7.23
C HIS A 6 19.93 12.85 6.80
N MET A 7 20.57 12.19 7.72
CA MET A 7 21.17 10.86 7.52
C MET A 7 20.35 9.82 8.28
N MET A 8 19.89 8.80 7.56
CA MET A 8 19.19 7.66 8.15
C MET A 8 19.99 6.39 7.90
N THR A 9 20.34 5.68 8.97
CA THR A 9 20.99 4.38 8.89
C THR A 9 20.00 3.30 9.29
N ARG A 10 19.76 2.36 8.38
CA ARG A 10 18.95 1.16 8.63
C ARG A 10 19.91 -0.01 8.89
N VAL A 11 19.75 -0.64 10.03
CA VAL A 11 20.47 -1.88 10.36
C VAL A 11 19.48 -3.04 10.27
N ARG A 12 19.81 -4.04 9.48
CA ARG A 12 19.03 -5.29 9.36
C ARG A 12 19.90 -6.44 9.84
N THR A 13 19.45 -7.13 10.88
CA THR A 13 20.11 -8.33 11.41
C THR A 13 19.31 -9.56 10.99
N ASP A 14 19.97 -10.51 10.35
CA ASP A 14 19.37 -11.80 10.04
C ASP A 14 19.40 -12.67 11.29
N LYS A 15 18.23 -13.03 11.80
CA LYS A 15 18.07 -13.82 13.02
C LYS A 15 18.62 -15.25 12.94
N LYS A 16 18.84 -15.76 11.72
CA LYS A 16 19.37 -17.14 11.51
C LYS A 16 20.89 -17.18 11.44
N THR A 17 21.49 -16.15 10.87
CA THR A 17 22.93 -16.11 10.58
C THR A 17 23.68 -15.12 11.46
N ASP A 18 22.94 -14.33 12.27
CA ASP A 18 23.46 -13.23 13.10
C ASP A 18 24.30 -12.19 12.33
N LYS A 19 24.15 -12.17 11.01
CA LYS A 19 24.81 -11.19 10.14
C LYS A 19 23.99 -9.91 10.09
N SER A 20 24.66 -8.80 10.35
CA SER A 20 24.07 -7.47 10.25
C SER A 20 24.53 -6.78 8.98
N THR A 21 23.58 -6.20 8.25
CA THR A 21 23.84 -5.31 7.13
C THR A 21 23.35 -3.93 7.48
N SER A 22 24.13 -2.90 7.17
CA SER A 22 23.76 -1.51 7.35
C SER A 22 23.66 -0.82 6.01
N GLU A 23 22.62 -0.01 5.86
CA GLU A 23 22.40 0.84 4.70
C GLU A 23 22.18 2.26 5.20
N THR A 24 22.91 3.22 4.64
CA THR A 24 22.80 4.63 4.99
C THR A 24 22.23 5.38 3.79
N THR A 25 21.17 6.14 4.04
CA THR A 25 20.52 6.98 3.05
C THR A 25 20.51 8.42 3.52
N PHE A 26 20.80 9.34 2.61
CA PHE A 26 20.77 10.78 2.85
C PHE A 26 19.51 11.39 2.28
N TYR A 27 18.92 12.31 3.03
CA TYR A 27 17.73 13.04 2.62
C TYR A 27 17.96 14.54 2.79
N ILE A 28 17.43 15.31 1.86
CA ILE A 28 17.44 16.76 1.89
C ILE A 28 16.00 17.22 2.15
N SER A 29 15.81 18.06 3.14
CA SER A 29 14.48 18.54 3.53
C SER A 29 14.52 20.01 3.96
N SER A 30 13.41 20.72 3.80
CA SER A 30 13.18 22.03 4.43
C SER A 30 12.80 21.90 5.92
N LEU A 31 12.54 20.70 6.41
CA LEU A 31 12.28 20.42 7.82
C LEU A 31 13.61 20.24 8.56
N THR A 32 13.72 20.80 9.73
CA THR A 32 14.93 20.75 10.56
C THR A 32 14.88 19.64 11.61
N ASP A 33 13.66 19.17 11.98
CA ASP A 33 13.50 18.08 12.94
C ASP A 33 13.66 16.72 12.25
N GLY A 34 14.71 16.00 12.63
CA GLY A 34 15.01 14.67 12.10
C GLY A 34 13.94 13.62 12.45
N ALA A 35 13.25 13.75 13.60
CA ALA A 35 12.18 12.83 13.99
C ALA A 35 10.96 13.00 13.07
N GLU A 36 10.60 14.23 12.74
CA GLU A 36 9.51 14.53 11.80
C GLU A 36 9.83 14.01 10.39
N VAL A 37 11.05 14.25 9.88
CA VAL A 37 11.50 13.73 8.59
C VAL A 37 11.46 12.21 8.56
N PHE A 38 11.91 11.55 9.64
CA PHE A 38 11.86 10.09 9.74
C PHE A 38 10.43 9.55 9.71
N GLN A 39 9.49 10.21 10.38
CA GLN A 39 8.08 9.83 10.35
C GLN A 39 7.50 9.95 8.94
N LEU A 40 7.75 11.05 8.23
CA LEU A 40 7.30 11.27 6.86
C LEU A 40 7.85 10.20 5.90
N ILE A 41 9.13 9.84 6.04
CA ILE A 41 9.73 8.76 5.26
C ILE A 41 9.01 7.42 5.51
N ARG A 42 8.70 7.11 6.78
CA ARG A 42 7.99 5.88 7.13
C ARG A 42 6.56 5.87 6.59
N GLU A 43 5.86 6.99 6.62
CA GLU A 43 4.52 7.13 6.07
C GLU A 43 4.52 6.98 4.55
N HIS A 44 5.49 7.56 3.86
CA HIS A 44 5.67 7.38 2.42
C HIS A 44 5.88 5.89 2.06
N TRP A 45 6.78 5.20 2.75
CA TRP A 45 6.99 3.77 2.57
C TRP A 45 5.76 2.93 2.93
N ALA A 46 4.94 3.40 3.87
CA ALA A 46 3.69 2.73 4.21
C ALA A 46 2.67 2.79 3.06
N VAL A 47 2.61 3.88 2.30
CA VAL A 47 1.79 3.97 1.09
C VAL A 47 2.23 2.95 0.05
N GLU A 48 3.53 2.87 -0.24
CA GLU A 48 4.06 1.88 -1.18
C GLU A 48 3.77 0.43 -0.73
N ASN A 49 4.12 0.10 0.50
CA ASN A 49 3.99 -1.27 1.00
C ASN A 49 2.54 -1.68 1.29
N LYS A 50 1.65 -0.75 1.64
CA LYS A 50 0.25 -1.09 1.93
C LYS A 50 -0.64 -0.93 0.71
N LEU A 51 -0.57 0.20 0.02
CA LEU A 51 -1.48 0.48 -1.09
C LEU A 51 -1.05 -0.25 -2.37
N HIS A 52 0.18 -0.01 -2.83
CA HIS A 52 0.66 -0.61 -4.09
C HIS A 52 0.76 -2.12 -4.01
N TYR A 53 1.30 -2.65 -2.90
CA TYR A 53 1.33 -4.08 -2.66
C TYR A 53 -0.06 -4.70 -2.65
N MET A 54 -1.04 -4.04 -1.99
CA MET A 54 -2.42 -4.56 -1.96
C MET A 54 -3.08 -4.52 -3.34
N LEU A 55 -2.85 -3.47 -4.12
CA LEU A 55 -3.35 -3.38 -5.49
C LEU A 55 -2.74 -4.47 -6.39
N ASP A 56 -1.45 -4.69 -6.28
CA ASP A 56 -0.77 -5.73 -7.06
C ASP A 56 -1.22 -7.14 -6.63
N MET A 57 -1.29 -7.41 -5.34
CA MET A 57 -1.69 -8.72 -4.82
C MET A 57 -3.16 -9.05 -5.10
N LEU A 58 -4.07 -8.07 -4.99
CA LEU A 58 -5.50 -8.29 -5.19
C LEU A 58 -5.91 -8.24 -6.66
N PHE A 59 -5.34 -7.35 -7.45
CA PHE A 59 -5.78 -7.05 -8.82
C PHE A 59 -4.73 -7.36 -9.88
N ARG A 60 -3.53 -7.79 -9.50
CA ARG A 60 -2.41 -8.11 -10.37
C ARG A 60 -2.06 -6.97 -11.33
N GLU A 61 -2.02 -5.74 -10.84
CA GLU A 61 -1.77 -4.56 -11.68
C GLU A 61 -0.43 -4.62 -12.41
N GLY A 62 0.63 -5.13 -11.75
CA GLY A 62 1.95 -5.32 -12.36
C GLY A 62 1.99 -6.30 -13.54
N TYR A 63 1.02 -7.22 -13.62
CA TYR A 63 0.88 -8.16 -14.74
C TYR A 63 -0.07 -7.67 -15.83
N SER A 64 -0.65 -6.49 -15.67
CA SER A 64 -1.62 -5.97 -16.64
C SER A 64 -0.93 -5.54 -17.93
N THR A 65 -1.35 -6.11 -19.04
CA THR A 65 -0.89 -5.77 -20.39
C THR A 65 -1.76 -4.73 -21.09
N LYS A 66 -2.70 -4.10 -20.37
CA LYS A 66 -3.62 -3.10 -20.92
C LYS A 66 -2.85 -1.84 -21.28
N ARG A 67 -2.71 -1.58 -22.60
CA ARG A 67 -1.89 -0.47 -23.12
C ARG A 67 -2.70 0.54 -23.94
N ALA A 68 -3.99 0.29 -24.17
CA ALA A 68 -4.82 1.15 -25.01
C ALA A 68 -5.14 2.47 -24.30
N ARG A 69 -4.64 3.58 -24.82
CA ARG A 69 -4.91 4.94 -24.33
C ARG A 69 -4.81 5.03 -22.79
N ASN A 70 -5.87 5.45 -22.14
CA ASN A 70 -5.96 5.63 -20.68
C ASN A 70 -6.42 4.37 -19.93
N ALA A 71 -6.44 3.20 -20.59
CA ALA A 71 -6.99 1.98 -19.99
C ALA A 71 -6.28 1.56 -18.69
N ALA A 72 -4.96 1.71 -18.62
CA ALA A 72 -4.19 1.40 -17.42
C ALA A 72 -4.54 2.36 -16.26
N GLN A 73 -4.65 3.66 -16.53
CA GLN A 73 -5.00 4.67 -15.54
C GLN A 73 -6.43 4.48 -15.03
N ASN A 74 -7.39 4.27 -15.93
CA ASN A 74 -8.79 4.04 -15.58
C ASN A 74 -8.93 2.77 -14.73
N MET A 75 -8.22 1.70 -15.09
CA MET A 75 -8.23 0.47 -14.31
C MET A 75 -7.63 0.66 -12.92
N ASN A 76 -6.55 1.42 -12.79
CA ASN A 76 -5.95 1.75 -11.48
C ASN A 76 -6.95 2.52 -10.59
N ILE A 77 -7.70 3.48 -11.15
CA ILE A 77 -8.73 4.20 -10.42
C ILE A 77 -9.84 3.24 -9.94
N ILE A 78 -10.34 2.39 -10.84
CA ILE A 78 -11.37 1.39 -10.50
C ILE A 78 -10.87 0.45 -9.41
N ASN A 79 -9.63 -0.03 -9.50
CA ASN A 79 -9.05 -0.91 -8.50
C ASN A 79 -8.91 -0.24 -7.13
N LYS A 80 -8.56 1.04 -7.09
CA LYS A 80 -8.50 1.83 -5.84
C LYS A 80 -9.88 1.97 -5.19
N ILE A 81 -10.91 2.24 -5.99
CA ILE A 81 -12.30 2.29 -5.52
C ILE A 81 -12.71 0.92 -4.95
N ASN A 82 -12.47 -0.15 -5.70
CA ASN A 82 -12.76 -1.51 -5.26
C ASN A 82 -12.02 -1.88 -3.98
N LEU A 83 -10.74 -1.51 -3.85
CA LEU A 83 -9.97 -1.73 -2.63
C LEU A 83 -10.59 -1.02 -1.43
N THR A 84 -11.04 0.23 -1.61
CA THR A 84 -11.70 1.01 -0.55
C THR A 84 -12.99 0.34 -0.10
N ILE A 85 -13.81 -0.12 -1.03
CA ILE A 85 -15.05 -0.85 -0.74
C ILE A 85 -14.74 -2.15 0.02
N ILE A 86 -13.79 -2.93 -0.47
CA ILE A 86 -13.39 -4.20 0.18
C ILE A 86 -12.87 -3.94 1.59
N GLN A 87 -12.11 -2.88 1.83
CA GLN A 87 -11.62 -2.55 3.17
C GLN A 87 -12.75 -2.19 4.12
N ARG A 88 -13.72 -1.37 3.69
CA ARG A 88 -14.92 -1.05 4.48
C ARG A 88 -15.74 -2.30 4.82
N LEU A 89 -15.97 -3.16 3.83
CA LEU A 89 -16.68 -4.42 4.03
C LEU A 89 -15.91 -5.38 4.93
N LYS A 90 -14.58 -5.37 4.87
CA LYS A 90 -13.74 -6.18 5.76
C LYS A 90 -13.97 -5.84 7.22
N ASP A 91 -14.03 -4.55 7.54
CA ASP A 91 -14.25 -4.08 8.89
C ASP A 91 -15.67 -4.41 9.37
N LYS A 92 -16.68 -4.19 8.53
CA LYS A 92 -18.08 -4.54 8.83
C LYS A 92 -18.31 -6.05 9.04
N LEU A 93 -17.76 -6.85 8.15
CA LEU A 93 -17.92 -8.30 8.18
C LEU A 93 -16.90 -9.01 9.08
N LYS A 94 -16.04 -8.25 9.78
CA LYS A 94 -14.95 -8.76 10.62
C LYS A 94 -14.11 -9.84 9.91
N ALA A 95 -13.88 -9.65 8.60
CA ALA A 95 -13.18 -10.62 7.78
C ALA A 95 -11.67 -10.59 8.06
N THR A 96 -11.06 -11.73 8.28
CA THR A 96 -9.62 -11.83 8.59
C THR A 96 -8.73 -11.63 7.38
N SER A 97 -9.22 -11.95 6.17
CA SER A 97 -8.43 -11.89 4.94
C SER A 97 -9.13 -11.11 3.83
N THR A 98 -8.48 -10.06 3.36
CA THR A 98 -8.95 -9.23 2.24
C THR A 98 -9.06 -10.02 0.93
N LEU A 99 -8.11 -10.94 0.68
CA LEU A 99 -8.13 -11.78 -0.52
C LEU A 99 -9.32 -12.76 -0.55
N ARG A 100 -9.62 -13.38 0.61
CA ARG A 100 -10.78 -14.27 0.74
C ARG A 100 -12.08 -13.50 0.59
N LEU A 101 -12.17 -12.32 1.19
CA LEU A 101 -13.34 -11.45 1.06
C LEU A 101 -13.56 -11.04 -0.39
N ARG A 102 -12.53 -10.58 -1.11
CA ARG A 102 -12.62 -10.27 -2.54
C ARG A 102 -13.18 -11.44 -3.35
N LYS A 103 -12.67 -12.66 -3.12
CA LYS A 103 -13.15 -13.86 -3.80
C LYS A 103 -14.61 -14.18 -3.46
N LYS A 104 -15.03 -13.93 -2.22
CA LYS A 104 -16.44 -14.08 -1.80
C LYS A 104 -17.33 -13.07 -2.51
N LEU A 105 -16.97 -11.80 -2.48
CA LEU A 105 -17.73 -10.72 -3.14
C LEU A 105 -17.85 -10.93 -4.66
N ALA A 106 -16.81 -11.46 -5.30
CA ALA A 106 -16.85 -11.75 -6.75
C ALA A 106 -17.82 -12.87 -7.14
N ARG A 107 -18.38 -13.60 -6.18
CA ARG A 107 -19.40 -14.64 -6.39
C ARG A 107 -20.80 -14.20 -5.98
N MET A 108 -20.93 -13.06 -5.36
CA MET A 108 -22.20 -12.48 -4.93
C MET A 108 -22.81 -11.68 -6.08
N THR A 109 -24.14 -11.58 -6.09
CA THR A 109 -24.84 -10.68 -7.01
C THR A 109 -24.69 -9.24 -6.56
N PRO A 110 -24.88 -8.25 -7.45
CA PRO A 110 -24.85 -6.85 -7.05
C PRO A 110 -25.86 -6.54 -5.93
N GLU A 111 -27.05 -7.12 -5.98
CA GLU A 111 -28.12 -6.94 -4.98
C GLU A 111 -27.64 -7.41 -3.61
N GLU A 112 -27.07 -8.60 -3.51
CA GLU A 112 -26.52 -9.14 -2.26
C GLU A 112 -25.38 -8.26 -1.68
N ILE A 113 -24.60 -7.60 -2.54
CA ILE A 113 -23.54 -6.69 -2.11
C ILE A 113 -24.12 -5.38 -1.58
N PHE A 114 -25.15 -4.85 -2.23
CA PHE A 114 -25.82 -3.61 -1.82
C PHE A 114 -26.63 -3.78 -0.54
N ASP A 115 -27.17 -4.97 -0.27
CA ASP A 115 -27.84 -5.29 0.99
C ASP A 115 -26.90 -5.31 2.20
N ILE A 116 -25.60 -5.45 1.97
CA ILE A 116 -24.58 -5.23 3.00
C ILE A 116 -24.37 -3.72 3.08
N GLU A 117 -25.20 -2.98 3.78
CA GLU A 117 -25.12 -1.52 3.97
C GLU A 117 -23.68 -0.98 3.98
N LEU A 118 -23.28 -0.36 2.88
CA LEU A 118 -21.95 0.24 2.73
C LEU A 118 -21.78 1.48 3.58
#